data_444942891d1d4e06ca93ca6abdc3aa31
#
_entry.id   444942891d1d4e06ca93ca6abdc3aa31
#
_cell.length_a   1.000
_cell.length_b   1.000
_cell.length_c   1.000
_cell.angle_alpha   90.00
_cell.angle_beta   90.00
_cell.angle_gamma   90.00
#
_symmetry.space_group_name_H-M   'P 1'
#
loop_
_entity.id
_entity.type
_entity.pdbx_description
1 polymer ?
#
loop_
_entity_poly.entity_id
_entity_poly.type
_entity_poly.pdbx_seq_one_letter_code
_entity_poly.pdbx_strand_id
1 'polypeptide(L)'
;MITNDDARAAKELFARYAERMLIENELAAYIAGFHLDALSSGLALNVDLDTTLTVLAGAVYRLFALNLPRYERATPERLHDHFVNTTGTLHITDEGINVALATKTYTPVLLEAGFAELSVAIPWWEGRRLRFSFPAR
;
A
#
# COMPACT_ATOMS: atom_id res chain seq x y z
N MET A 1 19.44 25.17 -11.44
CA MET A 1 19.87 24.72 -10.09
C MET A 1 21.06 25.56 -9.68
N ILE A 2 21.05 26.14 -8.52
CA ILE A 2 22.18 26.89 -7.95
C ILE A 2 22.71 26.02 -6.79
N THR A 3 24.03 25.78 -6.75
CA THR A 3 24.68 24.97 -5.70
C THR A 3 25.99 25.64 -5.29
N ASN A 4 26.40 25.43 -4.05
CA ASN A 4 27.71 25.80 -3.51
C ASN A 4 28.65 24.58 -3.42
N ASP A 5 28.27 23.45 -3.99
CA ASP A 5 29.09 22.22 -4.03
C ASP A 5 29.89 22.19 -5.33
N ASP A 6 31.09 22.73 -5.29
CA ASP A 6 32.01 22.80 -6.44
C ASP A 6 32.82 21.51 -6.62
N ALA A 7 32.74 20.58 -5.66
CA ALA A 7 33.52 19.34 -5.66
C ALA A 7 32.91 18.22 -6.49
N ARG A 8 31.63 18.29 -6.82
CA ARG A 8 30.88 17.22 -7.51
C ARG A 8 30.59 17.56 -8.96
N ALA A 9 30.61 16.53 -9.81
CA ALA A 9 30.22 16.67 -11.21
C ALA A 9 28.72 17.05 -11.32
N ALA A 10 28.39 17.89 -12.29
CA ALA A 10 27.01 18.35 -12.53
C ALA A 10 26.00 17.21 -12.64
N LYS A 11 26.36 16.09 -13.30
CA LYS A 11 25.53 14.89 -13.42
C LYS A 11 25.16 14.27 -12.06
N GLU A 12 26.09 14.26 -11.13
CA GLU A 12 25.92 13.72 -9.79
C GLU A 12 25.01 14.62 -8.94
N LEU A 13 25.17 15.94 -9.09
CA LEU A 13 24.30 16.94 -8.46
C LEU A 13 22.86 16.84 -8.97
N PHE A 14 22.68 16.62 -10.28
CA PHE A 14 21.34 16.41 -10.86
C PHE A 14 20.70 15.11 -10.36
N ALA A 15 21.45 14.00 -10.25
CA ALA A 15 20.94 12.75 -9.73
C ALA A 15 20.46 12.90 -8.27
N ARG A 16 21.25 13.56 -7.43
CA ARG A 16 20.90 13.84 -6.03
C ARG A 16 19.72 14.79 -5.88
N TYR A 17 19.57 15.76 -6.77
CA TYR A 17 18.39 16.63 -6.81
C TYR A 17 17.13 15.88 -7.22
N ALA A 18 17.24 14.91 -8.12
CA ALA A 18 16.14 14.06 -8.53
C ALA A 18 15.63 13.16 -7.38
N GLU A 19 16.53 12.73 -6.46
CA GLU A 19 16.14 12.00 -5.26
C GLU A 19 15.18 12.82 -4.35
N ARG A 20 15.36 14.14 -4.30
CA ARG A 20 14.44 15.03 -3.58
C ARG A 20 13.01 15.00 -4.15
N MET A 21 12.88 14.92 -5.47
CA MET A 21 11.57 14.81 -6.11
C MET A 21 10.83 13.53 -5.74
N LEU A 22 11.55 12.45 -5.39
CA LEU A 22 10.92 11.21 -4.89
C LEU A 22 10.23 11.46 -3.56
N ILE A 23 10.86 12.19 -2.64
CA ILE A 23 10.27 12.53 -1.34
C ILE A 23 9.04 13.43 -1.52
N GLU A 24 9.11 14.41 -2.42
CA GLU A 24 7.99 15.29 -2.73
C GLU A 24 6.81 14.51 -3.34
N ASN A 25 7.08 13.55 -4.21
CA ASN A 25 6.06 12.68 -4.80
C ASN A 25 5.43 11.73 -3.75
N GLU A 26 6.23 11.15 -2.86
CA GLU A 26 5.73 10.30 -1.78
C GLU A 26 4.86 11.11 -0.80
N LEU A 27 5.29 12.33 -0.45
CA LEU A 27 4.50 13.23 0.39
C LEU A 27 3.17 13.60 -0.28
N ALA A 28 3.17 13.92 -1.57
CA ALA A 28 1.96 14.18 -2.33
C ALA A 28 1.02 12.96 -2.37
N ALA A 29 1.56 11.75 -2.49
CA ALA A 29 0.78 10.51 -2.43
C ALA A 29 0.17 10.28 -1.04
N TYR A 30 0.87 10.64 0.04
CA TYR A 30 0.35 10.53 1.41
C TYR A 30 -0.73 11.58 1.70
N ILE A 31 -0.61 12.78 1.16
CA ILE A 31 -1.65 13.81 1.23
C ILE A 31 -2.90 13.32 0.48
N ALA A 32 -2.75 12.85 -0.75
CA ALA A 32 -3.88 12.40 -1.56
C ALA A 32 -4.54 11.12 -1.04
N GLY A 33 -3.75 10.14 -0.58
CA GLY A 33 -4.25 8.83 -0.17
C GLY A 33 -4.64 8.72 1.31
N PHE A 34 -4.05 9.53 2.19
CA PHE A 34 -4.23 9.42 3.65
C PHE A 34 -4.56 10.74 4.33
N HIS A 35 -4.77 11.82 3.57
CA HIS A 35 -5.10 13.15 4.11
C HIS A 35 -4.09 13.66 5.16
N LEU A 36 -2.79 13.46 4.89
CA LEU A 36 -1.72 13.86 5.81
C LEU A 36 -1.71 15.37 6.12
N ASP A 37 -2.33 16.19 5.29
CA ASP A 37 -2.53 17.64 5.47
C ASP A 37 -3.73 18.01 6.35
N ALA A 38 -4.59 17.04 6.69
CA ALA A 38 -5.80 17.20 7.49
C ALA A 38 -5.73 16.37 8.78
N LEU A 39 -4.74 16.66 9.63
CA LEU A 39 -4.47 15.91 10.86
C LEU A 39 -5.64 15.99 11.83
N SER A 40 -5.90 14.91 12.55
CA SER A 40 -7.05 14.75 13.45
C SER A 40 -7.01 15.67 14.68
N SER A 41 -5.86 16.25 15.01
CA SER A 41 -5.64 17.00 16.24
C SER A 41 -4.50 18.01 16.10
N GLY A 42 -4.57 19.11 16.88
CA GLY A 42 -3.47 20.06 17.05
C GLY A 42 -2.48 19.68 18.17
N LEU A 43 -2.68 18.55 18.86
CA LEU A 43 -1.76 18.08 19.89
C LEU A 43 -0.56 17.38 19.24
N ALA A 44 0.66 17.80 19.61
CA ALA A 44 1.91 17.29 19.03
C ALA A 44 2.03 15.74 19.04
N LEU A 45 1.60 15.10 20.13
CA LEU A 45 1.62 13.63 20.25
C LEU A 45 0.70 12.95 19.22
N ASN A 46 -0.48 13.50 18.99
CA ASN A 46 -1.43 12.96 18.02
C ASN A 46 -0.93 13.19 16.58
N VAL A 47 -0.32 14.34 16.31
CA VAL A 47 0.32 14.64 15.01
C VAL A 47 1.43 13.63 14.72
N ASP A 48 2.28 13.32 15.69
CA ASP A 48 3.36 12.36 15.56
C ASP A 48 2.81 10.94 15.30
N LEU A 49 1.76 10.55 16.04
CA LEU A 49 1.07 9.28 15.83
C LEU A 49 0.43 9.19 14.43
N ASP A 50 -0.32 10.21 14.01
CA ASP A 50 -0.97 10.24 12.70
C ASP A 50 0.07 10.15 11.57
N THR A 51 1.18 10.88 11.69
CA THR A 51 2.29 10.84 10.74
C THR A 51 2.92 9.43 10.70
N THR A 52 3.18 8.84 11.85
CA THR A 52 3.75 7.49 11.95
C THR A 52 2.82 6.45 11.32
N LEU A 53 1.53 6.50 11.62
CA LEU A 53 0.54 5.59 11.04
C LEU A 53 0.42 5.77 9.53
N THR A 54 0.50 7.00 9.02
CA THR A 54 0.50 7.29 7.58
C THR A 54 1.71 6.67 6.88
N VAL A 55 2.90 6.81 7.45
CA VAL A 55 4.13 6.18 6.89
C VAL A 55 4.02 4.66 6.90
N LEU A 56 3.52 4.06 7.99
CA LEU A 56 3.31 2.61 8.07
C LEU A 56 2.27 2.14 7.03
N ALA A 57 1.16 2.84 6.90
CA ALA A 57 0.15 2.54 5.89
C ALA A 57 0.75 2.62 4.47
N GLY A 58 1.51 3.68 4.18
CA GLY A 58 2.22 3.84 2.91
C GLY A 58 3.17 2.68 2.62
N ALA A 59 3.93 2.23 3.62
CA ALA A 59 4.82 1.07 3.50
C ALA A 59 4.04 -0.22 3.19
N VAL A 60 2.90 -0.46 3.84
CA VAL A 60 2.03 -1.62 3.56
C VAL A 60 1.49 -1.56 2.13
N TYR A 61 0.96 -0.41 1.68
CA TYR A 61 0.52 -0.23 0.30
C TYR A 61 1.66 -0.41 -0.71
N ARG A 62 2.87 0.04 -0.37
CA ARG A 62 4.05 -0.15 -1.22
C ARG A 62 4.41 -1.63 -1.36
N LEU A 63 4.41 -2.38 -0.25
CA LEU A 63 4.62 -3.83 -0.28
C LEU A 63 3.54 -4.54 -1.08
N PHE A 64 2.28 -4.13 -0.93
CA PHE A 64 1.18 -4.65 -1.73
C PHE A 64 1.39 -4.38 -3.22
N ALA A 65 1.72 -3.15 -3.61
CA ALA A 65 2.01 -2.77 -5.00
C ALA A 65 3.11 -3.63 -5.63
N LEU A 66 4.21 -3.88 -4.88
CA LEU A 66 5.33 -4.68 -5.35
C LEU A 66 4.99 -6.15 -5.63
N ASN A 67 3.92 -6.68 -4.99
CA ASN A 67 3.43 -8.02 -5.22
C ASN A 67 2.36 -8.11 -6.33
N LEU A 68 1.96 -6.99 -6.92
CA LEU A 68 0.95 -6.95 -7.97
C LEU A 68 1.57 -6.66 -9.34
N PRO A 69 1.47 -7.57 -10.32
CA PRO A 69 1.96 -7.33 -11.67
C PRO A 69 1.40 -6.05 -12.28
N ARG A 70 2.26 -5.21 -12.85
CA ARG A 70 1.90 -3.92 -13.49
C ARG A 70 1.43 -2.81 -12.53
N TYR A 71 1.50 -3.04 -11.22
CA TYR A 71 1.10 -2.08 -10.18
C TYR A 71 2.26 -1.67 -9.27
N GLU A 72 3.50 -2.03 -9.59
CA GLU A 72 4.70 -1.79 -8.78
C GLU A 72 4.92 -0.31 -8.44
N ARG A 73 4.35 0.60 -9.25
CA ARG A 73 4.43 2.05 -9.05
C ARG A 73 3.08 2.70 -8.79
N ALA A 74 2.05 1.91 -8.47
CA ALA A 74 0.72 2.45 -8.20
C ALA A 74 0.69 3.22 -6.88
N THR A 75 -0.11 4.29 -6.85
CA THR A 75 -0.36 5.06 -5.63
C THR A 75 -1.28 4.31 -4.67
N PRO A 76 -1.25 4.61 -3.35
CA PRO A 76 -2.15 4.02 -2.38
C PRO A 76 -3.63 4.17 -2.76
N GLU A 77 -4.04 5.34 -3.22
CA GLU A 77 -5.40 5.62 -3.70
C GLU A 77 -5.82 4.65 -4.81
N ARG A 78 -4.99 4.50 -5.84
CA ARG A 78 -5.26 3.58 -6.95
C ARG A 78 -5.36 2.12 -6.50
N LEU A 79 -4.50 1.69 -5.58
CA LEU A 79 -4.53 0.34 -5.02
C LEU A 79 -5.80 0.12 -4.19
N HIS A 80 -6.18 1.12 -3.40
CA HIS A 80 -7.42 1.09 -2.63
C HIS A 80 -8.64 0.91 -3.56
N ASP A 81 -8.80 1.75 -4.56
CA ASP A 81 -9.95 1.74 -5.46
C ASP A 81 -10.05 0.46 -6.30
N HIS A 82 -8.92 -0.07 -6.74
CA HIS A 82 -8.89 -1.24 -7.60
C HIS A 82 -9.04 -2.55 -6.83
N PHE A 83 -8.48 -2.66 -5.62
CA PHE A 83 -8.34 -3.94 -4.91
C PHE A 83 -8.93 -3.96 -3.51
N VAL A 84 -8.75 -2.90 -2.71
CA VAL A 84 -9.17 -2.86 -1.30
C VAL A 84 -10.65 -2.53 -1.19
N ASN A 85 -11.13 -1.51 -1.90
CA ASN A 85 -12.55 -1.13 -1.94
C ASN A 85 -13.37 -2.16 -2.74
N THR A 86 -13.46 -3.37 -2.22
CA THR A 86 -14.14 -4.51 -2.83
C THR A 86 -15.08 -5.16 -1.83
N THR A 87 -16.30 -5.46 -2.26
CA THR A 87 -17.24 -6.24 -1.48
C THR A 87 -16.83 -7.71 -1.47
N GLY A 88 -17.18 -8.42 -0.40
CA GLY A 88 -16.91 -9.84 -0.26
C GLY A 88 -17.71 -10.45 0.89
N THR A 89 -17.62 -11.76 1.02
CA THR A 89 -18.22 -12.52 2.13
C THR A 89 -17.13 -13.18 2.93
N LEU A 90 -17.23 -13.09 4.25
CA LEU A 90 -16.34 -13.78 5.17
C LEU A 90 -17.00 -15.09 5.61
N HIS A 91 -16.32 -16.21 5.38
CA HIS A 91 -16.69 -17.52 5.90
C HIS A 91 -15.69 -17.89 6.99
N ILE A 92 -16.16 -17.88 8.24
CA ILE A 92 -15.34 -18.21 9.41
C ILE A 92 -15.73 -19.60 9.88
N THR A 93 -14.74 -20.49 9.94
CA THR A 93 -14.89 -21.88 10.42
C THR A 93 -13.83 -22.15 11.49
N ASP A 94 -13.89 -23.32 12.10
CA ASP A 94 -12.86 -23.76 13.05
C ASP A 94 -11.49 -23.96 12.38
N GLU A 95 -11.47 -24.23 11.08
CA GLU A 95 -10.24 -24.42 10.29
C GLU A 95 -9.59 -23.12 9.84
N GLY A 96 -10.38 -22.04 9.69
CA GLY A 96 -9.85 -20.77 9.22
C GLY A 96 -10.90 -19.78 8.72
N ILE A 97 -10.40 -18.78 8.00
CA ILE A 97 -11.18 -17.72 7.39
C ILE A 97 -11.02 -17.82 5.88
N ASN A 98 -12.12 -17.90 5.18
CA ASN A 98 -12.15 -17.72 3.73
C ASN A 98 -12.81 -16.37 3.39
N VAL A 99 -12.07 -15.53 2.68
CA VAL A 99 -12.54 -14.23 2.16
C VAL A 99 -12.93 -14.42 0.70
N ALA A 100 -14.22 -14.56 0.45
CA ALA A 100 -14.76 -14.64 -0.89
C ALA A 100 -14.96 -13.23 -1.47
N LEU A 101 -14.03 -12.76 -2.31
CA LEU A 101 -14.07 -11.43 -2.90
C LEU A 101 -14.95 -11.41 -4.15
N ALA A 102 -15.77 -10.38 -4.29
CA ALA A 102 -16.56 -10.17 -5.50
C ALA A 102 -15.62 -9.93 -6.70
N THR A 103 -15.98 -10.53 -7.84
CA THR A 103 -15.21 -10.38 -9.08
C THR A 103 -15.34 -8.98 -9.64
N LYS A 104 -14.22 -8.31 -9.85
CA LYS A 104 -14.08 -6.97 -10.47
C LYS A 104 -13.19 -7.02 -11.70
N THR A 105 -13.12 -5.92 -12.43
CA THR A 105 -12.26 -5.76 -13.61
C THR A 105 -10.79 -6.09 -13.34
N TYR A 106 -10.32 -5.83 -12.12
CA TYR A 106 -8.92 -6.03 -11.71
C TYR A 106 -8.65 -7.36 -11.01
N THR A 107 -9.66 -8.18 -10.79
CA THR A 107 -9.51 -9.54 -10.19
C THR A 107 -8.44 -10.41 -10.89
N PRO A 108 -8.30 -10.38 -12.23
CA PRO A 108 -7.23 -11.16 -12.90
C PRO A 108 -5.83 -10.83 -12.42
N VAL A 109 -5.56 -9.60 -11.97
CA VAL A 109 -4.26 -9.20 -11.42
C VAL A 109 -3.98 -9.90 -10.08
N LEU A 110 -4.99 -10.01 -9.22
CA LEU A 110 -4.88 -10.75 -7.95
C LEU A 110 -4.66 -12.24 -8.18
N LEU A 111 -5.33 -12.82 -9.19
CA LEU A 111 -5.14 -14.22 -9.55
C LEU A 111 -3.72 -14.47 -10.09
N GLU A 112 -3.22 -13.59 -10.98
CA GLU A 112 -1.86 -13.64 -11.51
C GLU A 112 -0.80 -13.48 -10.39
N ALA A 113 -1.10 -12.69 -9.35
CA ALA A 113 -0.27 -12.52 -8.17
C ALA A 113 -0.36 -13.68 -7.15
N GLY A 114 -1.13 -14.74 -7.44
CA GLY A 114 -1.22 -15.95 -6.61
C GLY A 114 -2.11 -15.82 -5.37
N PHE A 115 -3.02 -14.83 -5.33
CA PHE A 115 -3.89 -14.65 -4.15
C PHE A 115 -4.88 -15.81 -3.96
N ALA A 116 -5.24 -16.53 -5.02
CA ALA A 116 -6.13 -17.70 -4.91
C ALA A 116 -5.46 -18.90 -4.21
N GLU A 117 -4.15 -19.04 -4.35
CA GLU A 117 -3.32 -20.08 -3.74
C GLU A 117 -2.80 -19.67 -2.36
N LEU A 118 -2.95 -18.40 -2.00
CA LEU A 118 -2.43 -17.87 -0.75
C LEU A 118 -3.15 -18.50 0.45
N SER A 119 -2.36 -19.04 1.36
CA SER A 119 -2.86 -19.58 2.63
C SER A 119 -1.92 -19.17 3.76
N VAL A 120 -2.32 -18.18 4.55
CA VAL A 120 -1.51 -17.58 5.61
C VAL A 120 -2.04 -17.99 6.97
N ALA A 121 -1.16 -18.49 7.85
CA ALA A 121 -1.53 -18.73 9.24
C ALA A 121 -1.64 -17.41 10.00
N ILE A 122 -2.67 -17.27 10.83
CA ILE A 122 -2.89 -16.12 11.69
C ILE A 122 -2.36 -16.49 13.10
N PRO A 123 -1.16 -16.02 13.50
CA PRO A 123 -0.49 -16.47 14.71
C PRO A 123 -1.29 -16.18 16.00
N TRP A 124 -1.93 -15.01 16.05
CA TRP A 124 -2.71 -14.56 17.23
C TRP A 124 -4.12 -15.14 17.30
N TRP A 125 -4.50 -15.99 16.33
CA TRP A 125 -5.80 -16.64 16.30
C TRP A 125 -5.64 -18.16 16.17
N GLU A 126 -4.90 -18.75 17.09
CA GLU A 126 -4.71 -20.21 17.21
C GLU A 126 -4.17 -20.88 15.93
N GLY A 127 -3.46 -20.11 15.09
CA GLY A 127 -2.91 -20.59 13.84
C GLY A 127 -3.93 -20.88 12.74
N ARG A 128 -5.17 -20.41 12.86
CA ARG A 128 -6.19 -20.49 11.79
C ARG A 128 -5.67 -19.90 10.50
N ARG A 129 -6.11 -20.44 9.39
CA ARG A 129 -5.59 -20.04 8.09
C ARG A 129 -6.52 -19.06 7.38
N LEU A 130 -5.92 -17.98 6.87
CA LEU A 130 -6.59 -17.04 5.97
C LEU A 130 -6.40 -17.50 4.53
N ARG A 131 -7.49 -17.57 3.77
CA ARG A 131 -7.52 -17.88 2.34
C ARG A 131 -8.40 -16.87 1.61
N PHE A 132 -8.10 -16.68 0.32
CA PHE A 132 -8.95 -15.89 -0.57
C PHE A 132 -9.60 -16.79 -1.62
N SER A 133 -10.84 -16.49 -1.94
CA SER A 133 -11.55 -17.12 -3.05
C SER A 133 -12.22 -16.07 -3.94
N PHE A 134 -12.31 -16.38 -5.22
CA PHE A 134 -12.85 -15.51 -6.25
C PHE A 134 -13.93 -16.29 -6.98
N PRO A 135 -15.20 -16.29 -6.49
CA PRO A 135 -16.26 -17.03 -7.13
C PRO A 135 -16.45 -16.55 -8.57
N ALA A 136 -16.64 -17.48 -9.49
CA ALA A 136 -17.03 -17.17 -10.86
C ALA A 136 -18.37 -16.42 -10.84
N ARG A 137 -18.53 -15.51 -11.80
CA ARG A 137 -19.80 -14.81 -12.00
C ARG A 137 -20.88 -15.78 -12.44
#